data_804615c5dbb2c5486a2f1edacc491b83
#
_entry.id   804615c5dbb2c5486a2f1edacc491b83
#
_cell.length_a   1.000
_cell.length_b   1.000
_cell.length_c   1.000
_cell.angle_alpha   90.00
_cell.angle_beta   90.00
_cell.angle_gamma   90.00
#
_symmetry.space_group_name_H-M   'P 1'
#
loop_
_entity.id
_entity.type
_entity.pdbx_description
1 polymer ?
#
loop_
_entity_poly.entity_id
_entity_poly.type
_entity_poly.pdbx_seq_one_letter_code
_entity_poly.pdbx_strand_id
1 'polypeptide(L)'
;MYKAKSYQSLCKITSVSHELMKNHIKLYHGYVENTNAILLELRRKNEALLCRQAVKNRLGWEFSGMRLHEYFFGNLGKTVMIQNGELIDWI
;
A
#
# COMPACT_ATOMS: atom_id res chain seq x y z
N MET A 1 4.64 7.98 11.16
CA MET A 1 3.78 6.94 10.61
C MET A 1 3.72 7.02 9.11
N TYR A 2 3.25 5.97 8.47
CA TYR A 2 3.18 5.93 7.02
C TYR A 2 2.07 6.81 6.49
N LYS A 3 2.31 7.45 5.35
CA LYS A 3 1.31 8.20 4.62
C LYS A 3 1.04 7.49 3.30
N ALA A 4 -0.22 7.37 2.93
CA ALA A 4 -0.58 6.79 1.65
C ALA A 4 -0.10 7.68 0.51
N LYS A 5 0.57 7.05 -0.47
CA LYS A 5 0.96 7.75 -1.70
C LYS A 5 -0.26 7.88 -2.61
N SER A 6 -0.29 8.91 -3.43
CA SER A 6 -1.40 9.14 -4.35
C SER A 6 -1.16 8.39 -5.67
N TYR A 7 -2.12 7.54 -6.03
CA TYR A 7 -2.07 6.77 -7.29
C TYR A 7 -3.30 7.02 -8.16
N GLN A 8 -4.06 8.07 -7.86
CA GLN A 8 -5.31 8.38 -8.58
C GLN A 8 -5.10 8.58 -10.08
N SER A 9 -3.96 9.12 -10.47
CA SER A 9 -3.63 9.34 -11.88
C SER A 9 -3.57 8.04 -12.69
N LEU A 10 -3.25 6.90 -12.05
CA LEU A 10 -3.20 5.61 -12.73
C LEU A 10 -4.58 5.16 -13.22
N CYS A 11 -5.65 5.61 -12.59
CA CYS A 11 -7.01 5.30 -13.02
C CYS A 11 -7.33 5.82 -14.41
N LYS A 12 -6.63 6.88 -14.83
CA LYS A 12 -6.88 7.56 -16.11
C LYS A 12 -6.01 7.07 -17.25
N ILE A 13 -4.83 6.53 -16.95
CA ILE A 13 -3.80 6.27 -17.95
C ILE A 13 -3.49 4.80 -18.17
N THR A 14 -4.07 3.88 -17.39
CA THR A 14 -3.83 2.45 -17.55
C THR A 14 -4.90 1.80 -18.40
N SER A 15 -4.54 0.67 -19.05
CA SER A 15 -5.49 -0.20 -19.74
C SER A 15 -6.28 -1.08 -18.79
N VAL A 16 -5.91 -1.10 -17.51
CA VAL A 16 -6.63 -1.82 -16.46
C VAL A 16 -7.97 -1.13 -16.20
N SER A 17 -9.01 -1.91 -15.89
CA SER A 17 -10.32 -1.39 -15.57
C SER A 17 -10.25 -0.29 -14.51
N HIS A 18 -10.90 0.82 -14.78
CA HIS A 18 -10.97 1.96 -13.87
C HIS A 18 -11.53 1.56 -12.50
N GLU A 19 -12.56 0.73 -12.50
CA GLU A 19 -13.17 0.22 -11.27
C GLU A 19 -12.22 -0.68 -10.49
N LEU A 20 -11.49 -1.55 -11.19
CA LEU A 20 -10.50 -2.42 -10.57
C LEU A 20 -9.39 -1.61 -9.91
N MET A 21 -8.90 -0.57 -10.57
CA MET A 21 -7.90 0.33 -10.00
C MET A 21 -8.40 1.05 -8.76
N LYS A 22 -9.65 1.54 -8.79
CA LYS A 22 -10.26 2.17 -7.61
C LYS A 22 -10.33 1.22 -6.43
N ASN A 23 -10.70 -0.05 -6.67
CA ASN A 23 -10.77 -1.06 -5.62
C ASN A 23 -9.39 -1.34 -5.01
N HIS A 24 -8.35 -1.44 -5.83
CA HIS A 24 -6.99 -1.65 -5.34
C HIS A 24 -6.48 -0.46 -4.55
N ILE A 25 -6.77 0.75 -5.00
CA ILE A 25 -6.39 1.97 -4.25
C ILE A 25 -7.09 2.00 -2.90
N LYS A 26 -8.35 1.62 -2.85
CA LYS A 26 -9.11 1.55 -1.59
C LYS A 26 -8.51 0.53 -0.63
N LEU A 27 -8.15 -0.67 -1.14
CA LEU A 27 -7.48 -1.69 -0.34
C LEU A 27 -6.13 -1.20 0.19
N TYR A 28 -5.38 -0.53 -0.65
CA TYR A 28 -4.09 0.04 -0.27
C TYR A 28 -4.23 1.04 0.89
N HIS A 29 -5.20 1.95 0.81
CA HIS A 29 -5.45 2.90 1.90
C HIS A 29 -5.82 2.17 3.19
N GLY A 30 -6.60 1.10 3.11
CA GLY A 30 -6.92 0.26 4.25
C GLY A 30 -5.67 -0.35 4.89
N TYR A 31 -4.74 -0.86 4.09
CA TYR A 31 -3.47 -1.40 4.59
C TYR A 31 -2.62 -0.33 5.29
N VAL A 32 -2.57 0.87 4.74
CA VAL A 32 -1.83 1.98 5.37
C VAL A 32 -2.45 2.34 6.72
N GLU A 33 -3.77 2.50 6.77
CA GLU A 33 -4.49 2.82 8.01
C GLU A 33 -4.30 1.74 9.08
N ASN A 34 -4.44 0.47 8.69
CA ASN A 34 -4.30 -0.65 9.61
C ASN A 34 -2.86 -0.76 10.12
N THR A 35 -1.87 -0.56 9.25
CA THR A 35 -0.45 -0.55 9.65
C THR A 35 -0.21 0.52 10.70
N ASN A 36 -0.70 1.73 10.47
CA ASN A 36 -0.53 2.84 11.41
C ASN A 36 -1.25 2.57 12.75
N ALA A 37 -2.45 1.99 12.70
CA ALA A 37 -3.20 1.65 13.92
C ALA A 37 -2.45 0.61 14.75
N ILE A 38 -1.86 -0.41 14.11
CA ILE A 38 -1.09 -1.45 14.80
C ILE A 38 0.18 -0.87 15.40
N LEU A 39 0.86 0.05 14.70
CA LEU A 39 2.04 0.72 15.23
C LEU A 39 1.71 1.52 16.48
N LEU A 40 0.55 2.18 16.53
CA LEU A 40 0.08 2.85 17.74
C LEU A 40 -0.17 1.86 18.88
N GLU A 41 -0.79 0.74 18.57
CA GLU A 41 -1.07 -0.31 19.55
C GLU A 41 0.21 -0.86 20.18
N LEU A 42 1.25 -1.07 19.36
CA LEU A 42 2.54 -1.56 19.84
C LEU A 42 3.28 -0.57 20.75
N ARG A 43 2.91 0.71 20.71
CA ARG A 43 3.48 1.71 21.63
C ARG A 43 2.90 1.65 23.01
N ARG A 44 1.78 0.98 23.21
CA ARG A 44 1.18 0.80 24.53
C ARG A 44 1.99 -0.21 25.32
N LYS A 45 2.33 0.13 26.56
CA LYS A 45 3.25 -0.67 27.39
C LYS A 45 2.61 -1.76 28.21
N ASN A 46 1.29 -1.85 28.24
CA ASN A 46 0.54 -2.67 29.21
C ASN A 46 -0.09 -3.93 28.63
N GLU A 47 0.35 -4.39 27.46
CA GLU A 47 -0.21 -5.58 26.86
C GLU A 47 0.55 -6.84 27.25
N ALA A 48 -0.18 -7.95 27.39
CA ALA A 48 0.41 -9.27 27.62
C ALA A 48 1.29 -9.67 26.43
N LEU A 49 2.35 -10.45 26.68
CA LEU A 49 3.31 -10.87 25.67
C LEU A 49 2.64 -11.57 24.49
N LEU A 50 1.68 -12.44 24.73
CA LEU A 50 0.93 -13.13 23.68
C LEU A 50 0.18 -12.18 22.77
N CYS A 51 -0.49 -11.18 23.36
CA CYS A 51 -1.19 -10.16 22.59
C CYS A 51 -0.23 -9.35 21.74
N ARG A 52 0.94 -9.02 22.26
CA ARG A 52 1.95 -8.29 21.51
C ARG A 52 2.48 -9.08 20.32
N GLN A 53 2.67 -10.39 20.49
CA GLN A 53 3.11 -11.26 19.40
C GLN A 53 2.06 -11.36 18.29
N ALA A 54 0.79 -11.51 18.67
CA ALA A 54 -0.31 -11.53 17.71
C ALA A 54 -0.39 -10.21 16.94
N VAL A 55 -0.22 -9.08 17.61
CA VAL A 55 -0.21 -7.75 17.00
C VAL A 55 0.97 -7.60 16.04
N LYS A 56 2.15 -8.10 16.41
CA LYS A 56 3.32 -8.06 15.54
C LYS A 56 3.12 -8.90 14.27
N ASN A 57 2.50 -10.07 14.37
CA ASN A 57 2.17 -10.89 13.21
C ASN A 57 1.21 -10.17 12.28
N ARG A 58 0.20 -9.53 12.85
CA ARG A 58 -0.75 -8.72 12.08
C ARG A 58 -0.05 -7.56 11.39
N LEU A 59 0.89 -6.91 12.08
CA LEU A 59 1.69 -5.83 11.50
C LEU A 59 2.43 -6.31 10.24
N GLY A 60 3.03 -7.49 10.29
CA GLY A 60 3.72 -8.06 9.14
C GLY A 60 2.81 -8.20 7.92
N TRP A 61 1.59 -8.68 8.12
CA TRP A 61 0.61 -8.86 7.05
C TRP A 61 0.14 -7.51 6.47
N GLU A 62 -0.23 -6.59 7.34
CA GLU A 62 -0.73 -5.29 6.90
C GLU A 62 0.36 -4.46 6.23
N PHE A 63 1.57 -4.46 6.79
CA PHE A 63 2.71 -3.78 6.20
C PHE A 63 3.07 -4.37 4.83
N SER A 64 3.09 -5.70 4.71
CA SER A 64 3.37 -6.37 3.45
C SER A 64 2.32 -6.03 2.39
N GLY A 65 1.03 -6.01 2.78
CA GLY A 65 -0.04 -5.62 1.88
C GLY A 65 0.12 -4.19 1.36
N MET A 66 0.50 -3.28 2.25
CA MET A 66 0.77 -1.89 1.89
C MET A 66 1.92 -1.79 0.87
N ARG A 67 3.06 -2.44 1.15
CA ARG A 67 4.25 -2.37 0.29
C ARG A 67 4.04 -3.07 -1.05
N LEU A 68 3.35 -4.21 -1.06
CA LEU A 68 3.04 -4.92 -2.29
C LEU A 68 2.16 -4.07 -3.21
N HIS A 69 1.20 -3.34 -2.66
CA HIS A 69 0.39 -2.43 -3.47
C HIS A 69 1.22 -1.26 -4.00
N GLU A 70 2.14 -0.73 -3.22
CA GLU A 70 3.05 0.33 -3.68
C GLU A 70 3.93 -0.15 -4.84
N TYR A 71 4.47 -1.37 -4.74
CA TYR A 71 5.23 -1.98 -5.84
C TYR A 71 4.36 -2.21 -7.07
N PHE A 72 3.16 -2.72 -6.88
CA PHE A 72 2.23 -2.95 -7.99
C PHE A 72 1.92 -1.66 -8.74
N PHE A 73 1.56 -0.61 -8.02
CA PHE A 73 1.23 0.67 -8.63
C PHE A 73 2.46 1.31 -9.29
N GLY A 74 3.62 1.22 -8.66
CA GLY A 74 4.86 1.75 -9.23
C GLY A 74 5.23 1.04 -10.53
N ASN A 75 5.13 -0.28 -10.56
CA ASN A 75 5.42 -1.06 -11.76
C ASN A 75 4.41 -0.79 -12.88
N LEU A 76 3.14 -0.66 -12.51
CA LEU A 76 2.08 -0.36 -13.48
C LEU A 76 2.31 1.00 -14.13
N GLY A 77 2.64 2.01 -13.34
CA GLY A 77 2.96 3.34 -13.83
C GLY A 77 4.16 3.33 -14.77
N LYS A 78 5.22 2.60 -14.41
CA LYS A 78 6.41 2.44 -15.25
C LYS A 78 6.08 1.78 -16.59
N THR A 79 5.27 0.73 -16.57
CA THR A 79 4.84 0.04 -17.79
C THR A 79 4.04 0.97 -18.70
N VAL A 80 3.11 1.74 -18.16
CA VAL A 80 2.32 2.71 -18.93
C VAL A 80 3.22 3.76 -19.56
N MET A 81 4.20 4.28 -18.83
CA MET A 81 5.14 5.26 -19.35
C MET A 81 5.98 4.70 -20.51
N ILE A 82 6.43 3.44 -20.39
CA ILE A 82 7.17 2.77 -21.46
C ILE A 82 6.28 2.62 -22.71
N GLN A 83 5.02 2.22 -22.54
CA GLN A 83 4.08 2.07 -23.65
C GLN A 83 3.82 3.38 -24.39
N ASN A 84 3.84 4.50 -23.67
CA ASN A 84 3.66 5.83 -24.24
C ASN A 84 4.96 6.40 -24.83
N GLY A 85 6.04 5.65 -24.83
CA GLY A 85 7.32 6.10 -25.37
C GLY A 85 8.08 7.06 -24.48
N GLU A 86 7.65 7.20 -23.23
CA GLU A 86 8.32 8.07 -22.26
C GLU A 86 9.31 7.26 -21.43
N LEU A 87 10.57 7.74 -21.41
CA LEU A 87 11.60 7.17 -20.54
C LEU A 87 11.59 7.92 -19.22
N ILE A 88 10.89 7.35 -18.24
CA ILE A 88 10.85 7.94 -16.91
C ILE A 88 11.49 6.97 -15.91
N ASP A 89 12.40 7.50 -15.13
CA ASP A 89 13.06 6.76 -14.06
C ASP A 89 12.18 6.79 -12.82
N TRP A 90 11.65 5.64 -12.46
CA TRP A 90 10.73 5.46 -11.34
C TRP A 90 11.43 4.96 -10.07
N ILE A 91 12.62 5.35 -9.87
CA ILE A 91 13.39 4.92 -8.69
C ILE A 91 13.07 5.77 -7.46
#